data_1d11a6bdad07d8ce9101cb7611ae42ee
#
_entry.id   1d11a6bdad07d8ce9101cb7611ae42ee
#
_cell.length_a   1.000
_cell.length_b   1.000
_cell.length_c   1.000
_cell.angle_alpha   90.00
_cell.angle_beta   90.00
_cell.angle_gamma   90.00
#
_symmetry.space_group_name_H-M   'P 1'
#
loop_
_entity.id
_entity.type
_entity.pdbx_description
1 polymer ?
#
loop_
_entity_poly.entity_id
_entity_poly.type
_entity_poly.pdbx_seq_one_letter_code
_entity_poly.pdbx_strand_id
1 'polypeptide(L)'
;MKFYLLLIILLLLFFCSIKEQKNIVKNNENTIEKIWENNQNEILKIKYFYVKPDIPINVGKVALERVEITKNRYLIYEENYNEGVQLKNSIIVDIPFNADSLFSSIPKAYLNNAKAYPFLNFKNIYNRQYERFYIFRQKDTIVWNIKYQLLPEDFIFYKNFQKLRFEQLRNKKR
;
A
#
# COMPACT_ATOMS: atom_id res chain seq x y z
N MET A 1 -59.81 -33.67 -10.73
CA MET A 1 -58.48 -33.68 -11.39
C MET A 1 -57.92 -32.28 -11.68
N LYS A 2 -58.66 -31.36 -12.30
CA LYS A 2 -58.15 -30.01 -12.63
C LYS A 2 -57.69 -29.17 -11.44
N PHE A 3 -58.33 -29.29 -10.26
CA PHE A 3 -57.99 -28.52 -9.08
C PHE A 3 -56.63 -28.91 -8.48
N TYR A 4 -56.30 -30.20 -8.46
CA TYR A 4 -54.98 -30.68 -7.98
C TYR A 4 -53.83 -30.26 -8.87
N LEU A 5 -54.08 -30.21 -10.18
CA LEU A 5 -53.06 -29.74 -11.13
C LEU A 5 -52.71 -28.24 -10.92
N LEU A 6 -53.73 -27.42 -10.66
CA LEU A 6 -53.57 -26.01 -10.38
C LEU A 6 -52.80 -25.78 -9.08
N LEU A 7 -53.07 -26.58 -8.04
CA LEU A 7 -52.39 -26.51 -6.74
C LEU A 7 -50.88 -26.87 -6.86
N ILE A 8 -50.58 -27.89 -7.67
CA ILE A 8 -49.20 -28.30 -7.93
C ILE A 8 -48.41 -27.21 -8.69
N ILE A 9 -49.03 -26.57 -9.66
CA ILE A 9 -48.40 -25.46 -10.40
C ILE A 9 -48.13 -24.28 -9.47
N LEU A 10 -49.06 -23.90 -8.59
CA LEU A 10 -48.88 -22.83 -7.63
C LEU A 10 -47.75 -23.13 -6.63
N LEU A 11 -47.65 -24.36 -6.12
CA LEU A 11 -46.55 -24.79 -5.29
C LEU A 11 -45.20 -24.71 -5.99
N LEU A 12 -45.09 -25.14 -7.23
CA LEU A 12 -43.86 -25.07 -8.01
C LEU A 12 -43.40 -23.62 -8.23
N LEU A 13 -44.34 -22.73 -8.55
CA LEU A 13 -44.05 -21.30 -8.72
C LEU A 13 -43.56 -20.68 -7.39
N PHE A 14 -44.19 -21.07 -6.28
CA PHE A 14 -43.77 -20.58 -4.93
C PHE A 14 -42.35 -21.05 -4.57
N PHE A 15 -42.01 -22.32 -4.85
CA PHE A 15 -40.66 -22.84 -4.62
C PHE A 15 -39.61 -22.20 -5.55
N CYS A 16 -39.94 -21.92 -6.79
CA CYS A 16 -39.08 -21.17 -7.72
C CYS A 16 -38.80 -19.77 -7.19
N SER A 17 -39.82 -19.03 -6.72
CA SER A 17 -39.69 -17.69 -6.18
C SER A 17 -38.81 -17.66 -4.94
N ILE A 18 -38.96 -18.63 -4.01
CA ILE A 18 -38.11 -18.73 -2.80
C ILE A 18 -36.65 -19.00 -3.18
N LYS A 19 -36.39 -19.85 -4.16
CA LYS A 19 -35.04 -20.17 -4.61
C LYS A 19 -34.36 -18.96 -5.25
N GLU A 20 -35.10 -18.18 -6.02
CA GLU A 20 -34.60 -16.97 -6.66
C GLU A 20 -34.28 -15.88 -5.63
N GLN A 21 -35.15 -15.66 -4.64
CA GLN A 21 -34.88 -14.74 -3.53
C GLN A 21 -33.63 -15.14 -2.72
N LYS A 22 -33.45 -16.42 -2.41
CA LYS A 22 -32.22 -16.90 -1.70
C LYS A 22 -30.95 -16.64 -2.51
N ASN A 23 -31.00 -16.81 -3.83
CA ASN A 23 -29.85 -16.53 -4.69
C ASN A 23 -29.52 -15.02 -4.74
N ILE A 24 -30.52 -14.16 -4.78
CA ILE A 24 -30.35 -12.70 -4.77
C ILE A 24 -29.70 -12.24 -3.47
N VAL A 25 -30.19 -12.73 -2.31
CA VAL A 25 -29.64 -12.41 -0.99
C VAL A 25 -28.18 -12.84 -0.92
N LYS A 26 -27.85 -14.08 -1.28
CA LYS A 26 -26.49 -14.61 -1.26
C LYS A 26 -25.53 -13.84 -2.18
N ASN A 27 -26.00 -13.42 -3.36
CA ASN A 27 -25.19 -12.59 -4.26
C ASN A 27 -24.93 -11.20 -3.70
N ASN A 28 -25.93 -10.59 -3.04
CA ASN A 28 -25.78 -9.30 -2.39
C ASN A 28 -24.81 -9.36 -1.19
N GLU A 29 -24.89 -10.40 -0.36
CA GLU A 29 -23.96 -10.63 0.75
C GLU A 29 -22.51 -10.76 0.23
N ASN A 30 -22.28 -11.59 -0.78
CA ASN A 30 -20.95 -11.76 -1.40
C ASN A 30 -20.43 -10.45 -2.03
N THR A 31 -21.32 -9.62 -2.57
CA THR A 31 -20.94 -8.32 -3.15
C THR A 31 -20.56 -7.33 -2.06
N ILE A 32 -21.34 -7.24 -0.99
CA ILE A 32 -21.07 -6.38 0.17
C ILE A 32 -19.75 -6.79 0.84
N GLU A 33 -19.53 -8.08 1.05
CA GLU A 33 -18.30 -8.59 1.66
C GLU A 33 -17.06 -8.24 0.80
N LYS A 34 -17.13 -8.41 -0.53
CA LYS A 34 -16.06 -7.99 -1.45
C LYS A 34 -15.81 -6.49 -1.45
N ILE A 35 -16.85 -5.66 -1.38
CA ILE A 35 -16.71 -4.21 -1.29
C ILE A 35 -16.05 -3.83 0.03
N TRP A 36 -16.45 -4.46 1.13
CA TRP A 36 -15.90 -4.22 2.45
C TRP A 36 -14.43 -4.63 2.54
N GLU A 37 -14.05 -5.81 2.02
CA GLU A 37 -12.66 -6.26 1.93
C GLU A 37 -11.79 -5.34 1.05
N ASN A 38 -12.32 -4.86 -0.07
CA ASN A 38 -11.61 -3.94 -0.94
C ASN A 38 -11.34 -2.61 -0.24
N ASN A 39 -12.33 -2.07 0.47
CA ASN A 39 -12.16 -0.82 1.23
C ASN A 39 -11.12 -0.98 2.34
N GLN A 40 -11.11 -2.10 3.05
CA GLN A 40 -10.11 -2.36 4.11
C GLN A 40 -8.68 -2.48 3.60
N ASN A 41 -8.51 -2.89 2.36
CA ASN A 41 -7.20 -3.00 1.72
C ASN A 41 -6.75 -1.72 1.02
N GLU A 42 -7.58 -0.66 1.02
CA GLU A 42 -7.25 0.62 0.41
C GLU A 42 -6.00 1.21 1.07
N ILE A 43 -5.04 1.60 0.22
CA ILE A 43 -3.83 2.28 0.67
C ILE A 43 -4.15 3.76 0.88
N LEU A 44 -3.98 4.21 2.10
CA LEU A 44 -4.23 5.60 2.48
C LEU A 44 -2.97 6.47 2.34
N LYS A 45 -1.81 5.85 2.63
CA LYS A 45 -0.54 6.56 2.67
C LYS A 45 0.64 5.62 2.56
N ILE A 46 1.72 6.11 1.97
CA ILE A 46 3.03 5.46 1.99
C ILE A 46 4.03 6.42 2.61
N LYS A 47 4.84 5.92 3.55
CA LYS A 47 6.05 6.59 4.03
C LYS A 47 7.26 5.78 3.62
N TYR A 48 8.27 6.48 3.14
CA TYR A 48 9.53 5.90 2.73
C TYR A 48 10.68 6.53 3.50
N PHE A 49 11.64 5.70 3.88
CA PHE A 49 12.88 6.11 4.52
C PHE A 49 14.03 5.35 3.88
N TYR A 50 15.10 6.07 3.60
CA TYR A 50 16.38 5.47 3.30
C TYR A 50 17.14 5.28 4.61
N VAL A 51 17.38 4.01 4.97
CA VAL A 51 18.10 3.68 6.21
C VAL A 51 19.55 3.37 5.86
N LYS A 52 20.45 4.22 6.36
CA LYS A 52 21.89 4.06 6.20
C LYS A 52 22.51 3.80 7.59
N PRO A 53 22.75 2.52 7.94
CA PRO A 53 23.17 2.16 9.30
C PRO A 53 24.57 2.67 9.70
N ASP A 54 25.42 2.96 8.71
CA ASP A 54 26.83 3.29 8.93
C ASP A 54 27.12 4.79 9.09
N ILE A 55 26.09 5.63 9.20
CA ILE A 55 26.31 6.98 9.67
C ILE A 55 26.34 6.88 11.18
N PRO A 56 27.53 6.95 11.83
CA PRO A 56 27.57 7.10 13.27
C PRO A 56 26.77 8.36 13.58
N ILE A 57 25.64 8.20 14.27
CA ILE A 57 24.79 9.32 14.68
C ILE A 57 25.61 10.38 15.45
N ASN A 58 26.80 10.00 15.88
CA ASN A 58 27.73 10.79 16.67
C ASN A 58 28.74 11.61 15.85
N VAL A 59 28.73 11.53 14.51
CA VAL A 59 29.74 12.23 13.69
C VAL A 59 29.06 13.27 12.80
N GLY A 60 28.86 14.46 13.35
CA GLY A 60 28.52 15.63 12.56
C GLY A 60 27.06 15.74 12.11
N LYS A 61 26.83 16.63 11.17
CA LYS A 61 25.48 16.92 10.63
C LYS A 61 25.10 15.88 9.57
N VAL A 62 23.97 15.21 9.78
CA VAL A 62 23.40 14.25 8.82
C VAL A 62 22.05 14.75 8.33
N ALA A 63 21.84 14.77 7.03
CA ALA A 63 20.54 15.02 6.42
C ALA A 63 19.96 13.68 5.93
N LEU A 64 18.78 13.32 6.43
CA LEU A 64 18.03 12.16 5.99
C LEU A 64 16.82 12.61 5.18
N GLU A 65 16.54 11.88 4.13
CA GLU A 65 15.37 12.12 3.28
C GLU A 65 14.25 11.16 3.65
N ARG A 66 13.07 11.71 3.83
CA ARG A 66 11.83 10.98 4.01
C ARG A 66 10.81 11.40 2.97
N VAL A 67 10.13 10.44 2.35
CA VAL A 67 9.02 10.69 1.43
C VAL A 67 7.71 10.28 2.07
N GLU A 68 6.69 11.09 1.90
CA GLU A 68 5.32 10.76 2.29
C GLU A 68 4.39 10.98 1.10
N ILE A 69 3.61 9.97 0.74
CA ILE A 69 2.64 10.01 -0.36
C ILE A 69 1.28 9.66 0.22
N THR A 70 0.35 10.58 0.10
CA THR A 70 -1.08 10.34 0.33
C THR A 70 -1.80 10.28 -1.01
N LYS A 71 -3.08 9.98 -1.01
CA LYS A 71 -3.88 9.89 -2.24
C LYS A 71 -3.75 11.14 -3.13
N ASN A 72 -3.66 12.33 -2.51
CA ASN A 72 -3.72 13.61 -3.21
C ASN A 72 -2.46 14.48 -3.05
N ARG A 73 -1.41 13.99 -2.40
CA ARG A 73 -0.25 14.81 -2.05
C ARG A 73 1.03 14.00 -2.03
N TYR A 74 2.10 14.61 -2.51
CA TYR A 74 3.45 14.08 -2.45
C TYR A 74 4.36 15.05 -1.69
N LEU A 75 5.03 14.55 -0.66
CA LEU A 75 5.88 15.33 0.23
C LEU A 75 7.27 14.70 0.30
N ILE A 76 8.31 15.53 0.25
CA ILE A 76 9.66 15.14 0.65
C ILE A 76 10.07 16.01 1.83
N TYR A 77 10.55 15.36 2.87
CA TYR A 77 11.12 15.99 4.05
C TYR A 77 12.62 15.80 4.07
N GLU A 78 13.34 16.80 4.51
CA GLU A 78 14.72 16.70 4.92
C GLU A 78 14.79 16.79 6.45
N GLU A 79 15.30 15.74 7.06
CA GLU A 79 15.50 15.65 8.51
C GLU A 79 16.99 15.86 8.80
N ASN A 80 17.31 16.93 9.50
CA ASN A 80 18.68 17.26 9.86
C ASN A 80 18.95 16.80 11.28
N TYR A 81 20.05 16.09 11.46
CA TYR A 81 20.53 15.59 12.76
C TYR A 81 21.92 16.14 13.04
N ASN A 82 22.21 16.40 14.30
CA ASN A 82 23.55 16.67 14.79
C ASN A 82 23.77 15.84 16.05
N GLU A 83 24.84 15.03 16.08
CA GLU A 83 25.18 14.17 17.23
C GLU A 83 23.99 13.32 17.72
N GLY A 84 23.17 12.81 16.80
CA GLY A 84 21.99 12.00 17.12
C GLY A 84 20.74 12.77 17.52
N VAL A 85 20.83 14.08 17.68
CA VAL A 85 19.69 14.93 18.01
C VAL A 85 19.07 15.47 16.71
N GLN A 86 17.77 15.28 16.52
CA GLN A 86 17.06 15.89 15.41
C GLN A 86 16.96 17.40 15.60
N LEU A 87 17.63 18.16 14.73
CA LEU A 87 17.65 19.61 14.79
C LEU A 87 16.45 20.25 14.11
N LYS A 88 16.14 19.77 12.92
CA LYS A 88 15.13 20.38 12.06
C LYS A 88 14.54 19.34 11.09
N ASN A 89 13.22 19.45 10.92
CA ASN A 89 12.50 18.75 9.88
C ASN A 89 11.92 19.81 8.93
N SER A 90 12.36 19.81 7.69
CA SER A 90 11.94 20.78 6.66
C SER A 90 11.24 20.08 5.51
N ILE A 91 10.09 20.59 5.10
CA ILE A 91 9.44 20.15 3.86
C ILE A 91 10.21 20.78 2.71
N ILE A 92 10.76 19.95 1.82
CA ILE A 92 11.55 20.38 0.68
C ILE A 92 10.81 20.24 -0.65
N VAL A 93 9.81 19.37 -0.69
CA VAL A 93 8.86 19.22 -1.80
C VAL A 93 7.47 19.04 -1.23
N ASP A 94 6.51 19.78 -1.75
CA ASP A 94 5.10 19.69 -1.39
C ASP A 94 4.27 20.01 -2.64
N ILE A 95 3.72 18.96 -3.25
CA ILE A 95 2.97 19.11 -4.49
C ILE A 95 1.65 18.32 -4.44
N PRO A 96 0.59 18.81 -5.12
CA PRO A 96 -0.57 17.99 -5.46
C PRO A 96 -0.14 16.79 -6.30
N PHE A 97 -0.64 15.61 -5.98
CA PHE A 97 -0.27 14.37 -6.65
C PHE A 97 -1.42 13.37 -6.61
N ASN A 98 -1.79 12.80 -7.76
CA ASN A 98 -2.70 11.68 -7.80
C ASN A 98 -1.92 10.38 -7.66
N ALA A 99 -2.05 9.71 -6.51
CA ALA A 99 -1.32 8.49 -6.19
C ALA A 99 -1.99 7.21 -6.69
N ASP A 100 -3.18 7.25 -7.31
CA ASP A 100 -3.95 6.06 -7.68
C ASP A 100 -3.15 5.10 -8.57
N SER A 101 -2.45 5.62 -9.58
CA SER A 101 -1.61 4.82 -10.46
C SER A 101 -0.43 4.18 -9.74
N LEU A 102 0.20 4.91 -8.81
CA LEU A 102 1.31 4.39 -8.02
C LEU A 102 0.83 3.32 -7.04
N PHE A 103 -0.26 3.56 -6.33
CA PHE A 103 -0.81 2.62 -5.36
C PHE A 103 -1.33 1.35 -6.03
N SER A 104 -1.99 1.47 -7.19
CA SER A 104 -2.47 0.32 -7.96
C SER A 104 -1.34 -0.52 -8.57
N SER A 105 -0.13 0.02 -8.71
CA SER A 105 1.04 -0.73 -9.17
C SER A 105 1.63 -1.67 -8.12
N ILE A 106 1.13 -1.63 -6.88
CA ILE A 106 1.54 -2.55 -5.81
C ILE A 106 0.79 -3.88 -5.96
N PRO A 107 1.49 -5.00 -6.15
CA PRO A 107 0.84 -6.30 -6.25
C PRO A 107 0.09 -6.65 -4.95
N LYS A 108 -1.17 -7.07 -5.06
CA LYS A 108 -1.99 -7.48 -3.89
C LYS A 108 -1.34 -8.58 -3.06
N ALA A 109 -0.62 -9.51 -3.71
CA ALA A 109 0.10 -10.56 -3.03
C ALA A 109 1.15 -10.02 -2.04
N TYR A 110 1.84 -8.93 -2.36
CA TYR A 110 2.85 -8.29 -1.50
C TYR A 110 2.22 -7.55 -0.33
N LEU A 111 0.99 -7.05 -0.51
CA LEU A 111 0.22 -6.44 0.58
C LEU A 111 -0.35 -7.48 1.56
N ASN A 112 -0.73 -8.65 1.06
CA ASN A 112 -1.41 -9.65 1.88
C ASN A 112 -0.44 -10.59 2.60
N ASN A 113 0.71 -10.86 2.00
CA ASN A 113 1.69 -11.79 2.54
C ASN A 113 3.15 -11.34 2.31
N ALA A 114 3.49 -10.14 2.76
CA ALA A 114 4.83 -9.58 2.60
C ALA A 114 5.94 -10.49 3.15
N LYS A 115 5.63 -11.27 4.20
CA LYS A 115 6.58 -12.20 4.83
C LYS A 115 7.01 -13.34 3.92
N ALA A 116 6.21 -13.72 2.93
CA ALA A 116 6.54 -14.75 1.94
C ALA A 116 7.57 -14.27 0.90
N TYR A 117 7.85 -12.97 0.86
CA TYR A 117 8.76 -12.38 -0.12
C TYR A 117 10.03 -11.87 0.56
N PRO A 118 11.17 -12.58 0.48
CA PRO A 118 12.40 -12.22 1.17
C PRO A 118 12.91 -10.82 0.84
N PHE A 119 12.70 -10.35 -0.38
CA PHE A 119 13.10 -9.01 -0.82
C PHE A 119 12.29 -7.87 -0.17
N LEU A 120 11.08 -8.15 0.35
CA LEU A 120 10.27 -7.19 1.11
C LEU A 120 10.50 -7.27 2.61
N ASN A 121 11.20 -8.29 3.07
CA ASN A 121 11.39 -8.57 4.49
C ASN A 121 12.85 -8.74 4.85
N PHE A 122 13.69 -7.91 4.24
CA PHE A 122 15.12 -7.94 4.49
C PHE A 122 15.39 -7.63 5.97
N LYS A 123 15.99 -8.60 6.66
CA LYS A 123 16.47 -8.43 8.03
C LYS A 123 17.90 -7.92 7.98
N ASN A 124 18.10 -6.70 8.44
CA ASN A 124 19.45 -6.16 8.54
C ASN A 124 20.22 -6.88 9.63
N ILE A 125 21.25 -7.63 9.22
CA ILE A 125 22.27 -8.14 10.11
C ILE A 125 23.50 -7.27 9.85
N TYR A 126 23.72 -6.31 10.71
CA TYR A 126 24.91 -5.43 10.76
C TYR A 126 25.39 -4.80 9.42
N ASN A 127 25.47 -3.47 9.39
CA ASN A 127 26.15 -2.64 8.40
C ASN A 127 25.63 -2.71 6.95
N ARG A 128 24.31 -2.82 6.70
CA ARG A 128 23.76 -2.79 5.35
C ARG A 128 22.74 -1.71 5.15
N GLN A 129 22.85 -0.98 4.04
CA GLN A 129 21.88 -0.01 3.59
C GLN A 129 20.60 -0.74 3.15
N TYR A 130 19.46 -0.24 3.55
CA TYR A 130 18.16 -0.72 3.10
C TYR A 130 17.15 0.42 3.04
N GLU A 131 16.09 0.19 2.30
CA GLU A 131 14.99 1.12 2.18
C GLU A 131 13.80 0.58 2.95
N ARG A 132 13.11 1.46 3.64
CA ARG A 132 11.94 1.08 4.42
C ARG A 132 10.71 1.80 3.92
N PHE A 133 9.67 1.03 3.63
CA PHE A 133 8.34 1.52 3.31
C PHE A 133 7.37 1.15 4.42
N TYR A 134 6.60 2.12 4.87
CA TYR A 134 5.41 1.92 5.69
C TYR A 134 4.21 2.17 4.79
N ILE A 135 3.40 1.15 4.58
CA ILE A 135 2.20 1.20 3.76
C ILE A 135 1.01 1.17 4.70
N PHE A 136 0.37 2.30 4.86
CA PHE A 136 -0.80 2.47 5.73
C PHE A 136 -2.06 2.13 4.95
N ARG A 137 -2.79 1.13 5.42
CA ARG A 137 -4.12 0.76 4.92
C ARG A 137 -5.17 1.10 5.97
N GLN A 138 -6.46 1.01 5.61
CA GLN A 138 -7.52 1.23 6.59
C GLN A 138 -7.42 0.27 7.79
N LYS A 139 -7.08 -1.00 7.54
CA LYS A 139 -7.08 -2.05 8.58
C LYS A 139 -5.77 -2.18 9.34
N ASP A 140 -4.62 -1.84 8.72
CA ASP A 140 -3.29 -2.10 9.28
C ASP A 140 -2.20 -1.28 8.64
N THR A 141 -0.98 -1.48 9.11
CA THR A 141 0.24 -0.94 8.50
C THR A 141 1.19 -2.08 8.14
N ILE A 142 1.58 -2.13 6.88
CA ILE A 142 2.58 -3.08 6.38
C ILE A 142 3.94 -2.39 6.37
N VAL A 143 4.97 -3.11 6.80
CA VAL A 143 6.34 -2.63 6.75
C VAL A 143 7.14 -3.49 5.79
N TRP A 144 7.74 -2.87 4.77
CA TRP A 144 8.71 -3.49 3.89
C TRP A 144 10.10 -2.95 4.18
N ASN A 145 11.06 -3.84 4.36
CA ASN A 145 12.48 -3.53 4.39
C ASN A 145 13.08 -4.06 3.10
N ILE A 146 13.44 -3.18 2.19
CA ILE A 146 13.89 -3.53 0.84
C ILE A 146 15.39 -3.34 0.73
N LYS A 147 16.06 -4.34 0.18
CA LYS A 147 17.42 -4.21 -0.32
C LYS A 147 17.38 -4.21 -1.84
N TYR A 148 17.81 -3.11 -2.47
CA TYR A 148 17.71 -2.90 -3.91
C TYR A 148 18.21 -4.09 -4.75
N GLN A 149 19.35 -4.69 -4.38
CA GLN A 149 19.96 -5.80 -5.13
C GLN A 149 19.14 -7.10 -5.10
N LEU A 150 18.13 -7.20 -4.25
CA LEU A 150 17.27 -8.38 -4.13
C LEU A 150 15.91 -8.20 -4.81
N LEU A 151 15.64 -7.02 -5.38
CA LEU A 151 14.35 -6.74 -6.01
C LEU A 151 14.21 -7.50 -7.33
N PRO A 152 13.01 -8.06 -7.60
CA PRO A 152 12.68 -8.56 -8.92
C PRO A 152 12.75 -7.43 -9.96
N GLU A 153 13.21 -7.76 -11.18
CA GLU A 153 13.28 -6.78 -12.26
C GLU A 153 11.93 -6.21 -12.66
N ASP A 154 10.86 -6.95 -12.44
CA ASP A 154 9.48 -6.58 -12.76
C ASP A 154 8.73 -5.87 -11.61
N PHE A 155 9.41 -5.50 -10.52
CA PHE A 155 8.77 -4.78 -9.44
C PHE A 155 8.46 -3.32 -9.82
N ILE A 156 7.38 -3.16 -10.58
CA ILE A 156 6.95 -1.90 -11.23
C ILE A 156 6.73 -0.78 -10.21
N PHE A 157 6.11 -1.07 -9.06
CA PHE A 157 5.89 -0.07 -8.02
C PHE A 157 7.20 0.62 -7.62
N TYR A 158 8.25 -0.14 -7.34
CA TYR A 158 9.52 0.41 -6.90
C TYR A 158 10.17 1.28 -7.99
N LYS A 159 10.13 0.82 -9.25
CA LYS A 159 10.64 1.59 -10.39
C LYS A 159 9.92 2.92 -10.54
N ASN A 160 8.59 2.91 -10.48
CA ASN A 160 7.76 4.12 -10.59
C ASN A 160 7.99 5.07 -9.41
N PHE A 161 8.10 4.53 -8.20
CA PHE A 161 8.40 5.31 -7.01
C PHE A 161 9.75 6.02 -7.11
N GLN A 162 10.82 5.31 -7.48
CA GLN A 162 12.16 5.88 -7.61
C GLN A 162 12.22 6.93 -8.73
N LYS A 163 11.59 6.66 -9.88
CA LYS A 163 11.49 7.64 -10.97
C LYS A 163 10.85 8.94 -10.49
N LEU A 164 9.69 8.85 -9.86
CA LEU A 164 8.97 10.00 -9.30
C LEU A 164 9.85 10.76 -8.30
N ARG A 165 10.49 10.09 -7.37
CA ARG A 165 11.36 10.68 -6.36
C ARG A 165 12.51 11.46 -6.99
N PHE A 166 13.23 10.88 -7.95
CA PHE A 166 14.34 11.55 -8.63
C PHE A 166 13.89 12.75 -9.47
N GLU A 167 12.75 12.66 -10.14
CA GLU A 167 12.19 13.78 -10.91
C GLU A 167 11.87 14.97 -10.00
N GLN A 168 11.23 14.74 -8.86
CA GLN A 168 10.87 15.80 -7.92
C GLN A 168 12.12 16.46 -7.28
N LEU A 169 13.11 15.68 -6.92
CA LEU A 169 14.37 16.20 -6.37
C LEU A 169 15.16 17.01 -7.41
N ARG A 170 15.13 16.60 -8.69
CA ARG A 170 15.78 17.35 -9.78
C ARG A 170 15.09 18.68 -10.04
N ASN A 171 13.78 18.72 -10.02
CA ASN A 171 13.00 19.93 -10.26
C ASN A 171 13.21 20.99 -9.17
N LYS A 172 13.48 20.57 -7.92
CA LYS A 172 13.80 21.48 -6.81
C LYS A 172 15.14 22.22 -7.02
N LYS A 173 16.11 21.59 -7.70
CA LYS A 173 17.45 22.18 -7.88
C LYS A 173 17.52 23.23 -8.99
N ARG A 174 16.42 23.45 -9.73
CA ARG A 174 16.26 24.49 -10.74
C ARG A 174 15.49 25.67 -10.16
#